data_cd8de5d301e660a2babfa9dc72e3370c
#
_entry.id   cd8de5d301e660a2babfa9dc72e3370c
#
_cell.length_a   1.000
_cell.length_b   1.000
_cell.length_c   1.000
_cell.angle_alpha   90.00
_cell.angle_beta   90.00
_cell.angle_gamma   90.00
#
_symmetry.space_group_name_H-M   'P 1'
#
loop_
_entity.id
_entity.type
_entity.pdbx_description
1 polymer ?
#
loop_
_entity_poly.entity_id
_entity_poly.type
_entity_poly.pdbx_seq_one_letter_code
_entity_poly.pdbx_strand_id
1 'polypeptide(L)'
;MSAIIECFLVALRLGLTSFGGPVAHVSYFREEYVGRLEWITESRFAEIMSLTQFIPGPGSSQLGAAIGYERAGLLGGFATWIGFTLPSSLVLILVALGIGDLSGDQAQGALRGLKLVALAVVTGALLGMRKSLATDLR
;
A
#
# COMPACT_ATOMS: atom_id res chain seq x y z
N MET A 1 -10.86 4.64 -22.96
CA MET A 1 -10.78 5.12 -21.56
C MET A 1 -9.46 5.86 -21.43
N SER A 2 -9.38 6.98 -20.72
CA SER A 2 -8.05 7.61 -20.57
C SER A 2 -7.14 6.72 -19.71
N ALA A 3 -5.84 6.68 -20.00
CA ALA A 3 -4.88 5.87 -19.24
C ALA A 3 -4.89 6.16 -17.73
N ILE A 4 -5.24 7.40 -17.35
CA ILE A 4 -5.36 7.83 -15.95
C ILE A 4 -6.54 7.13 -15.26
N ILE A 5 -7.70 7.05 -15.91
CA ILE A 5 -8.89 6.37 -15.38
C ILE A 5 -8.60 4.87 -15.26
N GLU A 6 -7.91 4.30 -16.22
CA GLU A 6 -7.48 2.90 -16.19
C GLU A 6 -6.56 2.63 -14.99
N CYS A 7 -5.55 3.48 -14.76
CA CYS A 7 -4.68 3.41 -13.60
C CYS A 7 -5.47 3.42 -12.27
N PHE A 8 -6.44 4.34 -12.17
CA PHE A 8 -7.29 4.44 -10.98
C PHE A 8 -8.13 3.17 -10.75
N LEU A 9 -8.84 2.70 -11.78
CA LEU A 9 -9.75 1.55 -11.64
C LEU A 9 -9.01 0.24 -11.35
N VAL A 10 -7.86 0.02 -11.99
CA VAL A 10 -7.02 -1.15 -11.73
C VAL A 10 -6.50 -1.12 -10.29
N ALA A 11 -5.99 0.04 -9.86
CA ALA A 11 -5.49 0.20 -8.50
C ALA A 11 -6.61 0.09 -7.44
N LEU A 12 -7.81 0.61 -7.72
CA LEU A 12 -8.98 0.47 -6.86
C LEU A 12 -9.36 -1.00 -6.67
N ARG A 13 -9.40 -1.76 -7.76
CA ARG A 13 -9.64 -3.21 -7.71
C ARG A 13 -8.57 -3.91 -6.87
N LEU A 14 -7.30 -3.60 -7.09
CA LEU A 14 -6.21 -4.17 -6.30
C LEU A 14 -6.32 -3.80 -4.82
N GLY A 15 -6.66 -2.55 -4.49
CA GLY A 15 -6.90 -2.11 -3.12
C GLY A 15 -8.04 -2.84 -2.41
N LEU A 16 -9.05 -3.31 -3.17
CA LEU A 16 -10.16 -4.11 -2.66
C LEU A 16 -9.85 -5.60 -2.52
N THR A 17 -8.97 -6.14 -3.36
CA THR A 17 -8.77 -7.59 -3.48
C THR A 17 -7.44 -8.10 -2.94
N SER A 18 -6.43 -7.21 -2.75
CA SER A 18 -5.10 -7.62 -2.31
C SER A 18 -5.03 -7.72 -0.79
N PHE A 19 -5.00 -8.94 -0.27
CA PHE A 19 -4.82 -9.22 1.15
C PHE A 19 -3.46 -9.85 1.42
N GLY A 20 -2.94 -9.72 2.64
CA GLY A 20 -1.72 -10.41 3.07
C GLY A 20 -0.48 -9.53 3.24
N GLY A 21 -0.64 -8.21 3.16
CA GLY A 21 0.44 -7.25 3.43
C GLY A 21 1.43 -7.06 2.27
N PRO A 22 2.55 -6.36 2.50
CA PRO A 22 3.44 -5.88 1.43
C PRO A 22 3.98 -6.97 0.50
N VAL A 23 4.33 -8.13 1.03
CA VAL A 23 4.87 -9.25 0.22
C VAL A 23 3.81 -9.81 -0.73
N ALA A 24 2.58 -9.98 -0.23
CA ALA A 24 1.47 -10.43 -1.05
C ALA A 24 1.09 -9.39 -2.11
N HIS A 25 1.08 -8.09 -1.76
CA HIS A 25 0.80 -7.01 -2.69
C HIS A 25 1.77 -6.99 -3.89
N VAL A 26 3.05 -7.26 -3.67
CA VAL A 26 4.04 -7.37 -4.76
C VAL A 26 3.65 -8.47 -5.74
N SER A 27 3.18 -9.62 -5.26
CA SER A 27 2.73 -10.72 -6.12
C SER A 27 1.49 -10.36 -6.93
N TYR A 28 0.49 -9.72 -6.30
CA TYR A 28 -0.71 -9.24 -7.02
C TYR A 28 -0.36 -8.18 -8.07
N PHE A 29 0.54 -7.26 -7.76
CA PHE A 29 0.96 -6.21 -8.70
C PHE A 29 1.73 -6.79 -9.88
N ARG A 30 2.61 -7.78 -9.63
CA ARG A 30 3.33 -8.47 -10.69
C ARG A 30 2.38 -9.20 -11.63
N GLU A 31 1.44 -9.98 -11.09
CA GLU A 31 0.46 -10.70 -11.88
C GLU A 31 -0.41 -9.74 -12.71
N GLU A 32 -0.86 -8.63 -12.11
CA GLU A 32 -1.74 -7.68 -12.77
C GLU A 32 -1.01 -6.82 -13.80
N TYR A 33 0.09 -6.15 -13.41
CA TYR A 33 0.75 -5.15 -14.26
C TYR A 33 1.74 -5.73 -15.26
N VAL A 34 2.37 -6.85 -14.94
CA VAL A 34 3.28 -7.54 -15.86
C VAL A 34 2.56 -8.65 -16.60
N GLY A 35 1.85 -9.55 -15.88
CA GLY A 35 1.25 -10.74 -16.49
C GLY A 35 -0.03 -10.46 -17.27
N ARG A 36 -0.99 -9.71 -16.70
CA ARG A 36 -2.31 -9.51 -17.34
C ARG A 36 -2.41 -8.28 -18.22
N LEU A 37 -1.88 -7.16 -17.74
CA LEU A 37 -2.01 -5.87 -18.44
C LEU A 37 -0.82 -5.54 -19.33
N GLU A 38 0.31 -6.18 -19.10
CA GLU A 38 1.57 -5.96 -19.83
C GLU A 38 1.97 -4.46 -19.90
N TRP A 39 1.69 -3.71 -18.82
CA TRP A 39 2.04 -2.29 -18.76
C TRP A 39 3.54 -2.07 -18.65
N ILE A 40 4.23 -3.00 -17.98
CA ILE A 40 5.68 -2.98 -17.79
C ILE A 40 6.25 -4.39 -17.93
N THR A 41 7.53 -4.48 -18.27
CA THR A 41 8.25 -5.74 -18.35
C THR A 41 8.65 -6.25 -16.96
N GLU A 42 8.94 -7.54 -16.84
CA GLU A 42 9.45 -8.17 -15.62
C GLU A 42 10.72 -7.48 -15.10
N SER A 43 11.65 -7.15 -16.00
CA SER A 43 12.89 -6.44 -15.65
C SER A 43 12.58 -5.06 -15.06
N ARG A 44 11.67 -4.31 -15.68
CA ARG A 44 11.30 -2.97 -15.19
C ARG A 44 10.57 -3.02 -13.86
N PHE A 45 9.72 -4.03 -13.67
CA PHE A 45 9.06 -4.27 -12.38
C PHE A 45 10.10 -4.50 -11.27
N ALA A 46 11.12 -5.35 -11.51
CA ALA A 46 12.17 -5.63 -10.55
C ALA A 46 13.01 -4.38 -10.22
N GLU A 47 13.31 -3.54 -11.21
CA GLU A 47 14.02 -2.26 -11.00
C GLU A 47 13.22 -1.32 -10.10
N ILE A 48 11.93 -1.08 -10.42
CA ILE A 48 11.05 -0.21 -9.63
C ILE A 48 10.90 -0.76 -8.22
N MET A 49 10.69 -2.06 -8.07
CA MET A 49 10.60 -2.71 -6.77
C MET A 49 11.86 -2.49 -5.93
N SER A 50 13.03 -2.63 -6.54
CA SER A 50 14.30 -2.38 -5.86
C SER A 50 14.42 -0.92 -5.41
N LEU A 51 14.08 0.03 -6.26
CA LEU A 51 14.11 1.47 -5.92
C LEU A 51 13.17 1.80 -4.75
N THR A 52 11.98 1.22 -4.72
CA THR A 52 11.01 1.47 -3.64
C THR A 52 11.46 0.91 -2.28
N GLN A 53 12.39 -0.03 -2.25
CA GLN A 53 12.96 -0.53 -1.00
C GLN A 53 13.98 0.42 -0.36
N PHE A 54 14.59 1.32 -1.13
CA PHE A 54 15.50 2.33 -0.61
C PHE A 54 14.79 3.57 -0.07
N ILE A 55 13.55 3.82 -0.51
CA ILE A 55 12.77 4.98 -0.08
C ILE A 55 11.95 4.60 1.15
N PRO A 56 12.12 5.26 2.30
CA PRO A 56 11.32 4.96 3.48
C PRO A 56 9.85 5.27 3.21
N GLY A 57 8.95 4.32 3.54
CA GLY A 57 7.52 4.47 3.35
C GLY A 57 6.78 3.17 3.02
N PRO A 58 5.49 3.26 2.68
CA PRO A 58 4.65 2.09 2.35
C PRO A 58 5.00 1.55 0.96
N GLY A 59 5.91 0.57 0.90
CA GLY A 59 6.51 0.03 -0.32
C GLY A 59 5.50 -0.38 -1.40
N SER A 60 4.37 -0.98 -1.04
CA SER A 60 3.32 -1.32 -2.01
C SER A 60 2.69 -0.10 -2.67
N SER A 61 2.38 0.95 -1.90
CA SER A 61 1.82 2.19 -2.46
C SER A 61 2.83 2.91 -3.35
N GLN A 62 4.11 2.90 -2.97
CA GLN A 62 5.19 3.48 -3.77
C GLN A 62 5.37 2.70 -5.09
N LEU A 63 5.38 1.37 -5.03
CA LEU A 63 5.47 0.50 -6.21
C LEU A 63 4.31 0.74 -7.17
N GLY A 64 3.08 0.74 -6.67
CA GLY A 64 1.89 1.01 -7.47
C GLY A 64 1.92 2.40 -8.12
N ALA A 65 2.29 3.44 -7.35
CA ALA A 65 2.41 4.81 -7.86
C ALA A 65 3.50 4.94 -8.94
N ALA A 66 4.64 4.28 -8.77
CA ALA A 66 5.72 4.28 -9.76
C ALA A 66 5.28 3.59 -11.07
N ILE A 67 4.56 2.46 -10.99
CA ILE A 67 4.01 1.79 -12.17
C ILE A 67 2.96 2.67 -12.86
N GLY A 68 2.08 3.32 -12.10
CA GLY A 68 1.12 4.27 -12.65
C GLY A 68 1.77 5.48 -13.31
N TYR A 69 2.92 5.93 -12.78
CA TYR A 69 3.72 6.97 -13.40
C TYR A 69 4.31 6.53 -14.75
N GLU A 70 4.84 5.33 -14.85
CA GLU A 70 5.32 4.76 -16.12
C GLU A 70 4.20 4.71 -17.18
N ARG A 71 2.97 4.40 -16.75
CA ARG A 71 1.80 4.26 -17.64
C ARG A 71 1.22 5.58 -18.12
N ALA A 72 1.11 6.60 -17.26
CA ALA A 72 0.37 7.82 -17.55
C ALA A 72 0.97 9.09 -16.89
N GLY A 73 2.27 9.08 -16.60
CA GLY A 73 2.98 10.20 -15.98
C GLY A 73 2.51 10.49 -14.55
N LEU A 74 2.75 11.71 -14.08
CA LEU A 74 2.41 12.13 -12.71
C LEU A 74 0.95 11.85 -12.34
N LEU A 75 0.02 12.15 -13.23
CA LEU A 75 -1.41 11.92 -12.99
C LEU A 75 -1.75 10.42 -12.88
N GLY A 76 -1.06 9.58 -13.64
CA GLY A 76 -1.17 8.12 -13.51
C GLY A 76 -0.67 7.61 -12.17
N GLY A 77 0.47 8.12 -11.69
CA GLY A 77 1.00 7.80 -10.38
C GLY A 77 0.05 8.18 -9.25
N PHE A 78 -0.48 9.41 -9.26
CA PHE A 78 -1.48 9.86 -8.28
C PHE A 78 -2.77 9.04 -8.35
N ALA A 79 -3.28 8.76 -9.56
CA ALA A 79 -4.48 7.97 -9.76
C ALA A 79 -4.34 6.55 -9.18
N THR A 80 -3.20 5.91 -9.41
CA THR A 80 -2.89 4.59 -8.86
C THR A 80 -2.78 4.64 -7.33
N TRP A 81 -2.07 5.63 -6.79
CA TRP A 81 -1.92 5.79 -5.34
C TRP A 81 -3.27 6.01 -4.64
N ILE A 82 -4.10 6.92 -5.15
CA ILE A 82 -5.44 7.18 -4.60
C ILE A 82 -6.30 5.93 -4.74
N GLY A 83 -6.36 5.31 -5.92
CA GLY A 83 -7.18 4.12 -6.15
C GLY A 83 -6.86 2.97 -5.21
N PHE A 84 -5.57 2.70 -4.97
CA PHE A 84 -5.14 1.63 -4.08
C PHE A 84 -5.41 1.93 -2.60
N THR A 85 -5.25 3.18 -2.18
CA THR A 85 -5.38 3.59 -0.77
C THR A 85 -6.84 3.86 -0.35
N LEU A 86 -7.67 4.30 -1.30
CA LEU A 86 -9.03 4.77 -1.03
C LEU A 86 -9.92 3.72 -0.34
N PRO A 87 -9.95 2.43 -0.72
CA PRO A 87 -10.80 1.44 -0.06
C PRO A 87 -10.48 1.29 1.43
N SER A 88 -9.21 1.13 1.78
CA SER A 88 -8.79 0.98 3.18
C SER A 88 -9.04 2.24 4.00
N SER A 89 -8.84 3.42 3.41
CA SER A 89 -9.12 4.71 4.06
C SER A 89 -10.60 4.89 4.33
N LEU A 90 -11.46 4.54 3.39
CA LEU A 90 -12.92 4.61 3.58
C LEU A 90 -13.39 3.65 4.68
N VAL A 91 -12.90 2.42 4.69
CA VAL A 91 -13.23 1.46 5.76
C VAL A 91 -12.80 1.99 7.13
N LEU A 92 -11.60 2.54 7.24
CA LEU A 92 -11.11 3.12 8.50
C LEU A 92 -11.94 4.32 8.95
N ILE A 93 -12.34 5.20 8.03
CA ILE A 93 -13.21 6.34 8.35
C ILE A 93 -14.58 5.85 8.83
N LEU A 94 -15.21 4.91 8.15
CA LEU A 94 -16.50 4.36 8.54
C LEU A 94 -16.45 3.69 9.91
N VAL A 95 -15.38 2.93 10.18
CA VAL A 95 -15.14 2.32 11.49
C VAL A 95 -14.96 3.40 12.56
N ALA A 96 -14.18 4.45 12.28
CA ALA A 96 -13.96 5.54 13.23
C ALA A 96 -15.26 6.30 13.56
N LEU A 97 -16.09 6.57 12.57
CA LEU A 97 -17.40 7.21 12.76
C LEU A 97 -18.35 6.30 13.52
N GLY A 98 -18.41 5.00 13.18
CA GLY A 98 -19.28 4.04 13.87
C GLY A 98 -18.87 3.80 15.32
N ILE A 99 -17.56 3.84 15.64
CA ILE A 99 -17.09 3.74 17.03
C ILE A 99 -17.40 5.02 17.83
N GLY A 100 -17.45 6.18 17.16
CA GLY A 100 -17.80 7.46 17.81
C GLY A 100 -19.20 7.47 18.41
N ASP A 101 -20.15 6.72 17.82
CA ASP A 101 -21.52 6.57 18.31
C ASP A 101 -21.69 5.46 19.37
N LEU A 102 -20.69 4.59 19.52
CA LEU A 102 -20.68 3.53 20.53
C LEU A 102 -20.14 4.10 21.86
N SER A 103 -21.03 4.69 22.66
CA SER A 103 -20.75 5.10 24.04
C SER A 103 -20.76 3.86 24.95
N GLY A 104 -19.57 3.33 25.30
CA GLY A 104 -19.45 2.20 26.25
C GLY A 104 -18.03 1.67 26.40
N ASP A 105 -17.82 0.88 27.45
CA ASP A 105 -16.53 0.26 27.78
C ASP A 105 -16.00 -0.62 26.64
N GLN A 106 -16.88 -1.23 25.86
CA GLN A 106 -16.51 -2.08 24.71
C GLN A 106 -15.85 -1.27 23.57
N ALA A 107 -16.38 -0.09 23.25
CA ALA A 107 -15.78 0.78 22.23
C ALA A 107 -14.40 1.30 22.65
N GLN A 108 -14.29 1.68 23.93
CA GLN A 108 -12.98 2.08 24.49
C GLN A 108 -11.99 0.92 24.51
N GLY A 109 -12.45 -0.30 24.81
CA GLY A 109 -11.65 -1.52 24.76
C GLY A 109 -11.14 -1.80 23.34
N ALA A 110 -11.99 -1.71 22.32
CA ALA A 110 -11.62 -1.88 20.92
C ALA A 110 -10.59 -0.83 20.46
N LEU A 111 -10.81 0.45 20.81
CA LEU A 111 -9.87 1.53 20.49
C LEU A 111 -8.50 1.34 21.17
N ARG A 112 -8.47 0.88 22.42
CA ARG A 112 -7.22 0.55 23.11
C ARG A 112 -6.51 -0.61 22.43
N GLY A 113 -7.24 -1.66 22.05
CA GLY A 113 -6.69 -2.80 21.30
C GLY A 113 -6.06 -2.36 19.96
N LEU A 114 -6.77 -1.55 19.16
CA LEU A 114 -6.25 -1.01 17.91
C LEU A 114 -4.99 -0.16 18.09
N LYS A 115 -4.94 0.67 19.14
CA LYS A 115 -3.75 1.48 19.45
C LYS A 115 -2.55 0.59 19.81
N LEU A 116 -2.74 -0.49 20.56
CA LEU A 116 -1.68 -1.44 20.90
C LEU A 116 -1.16 -2.17 19.65
N VAL A 117 -2.06 -2.61 18.78
CA VAL A 117 -1.68 -3.24 17.50
C VAL A 117 -0.88 -2.25 16.64
N ALA A 118 -1.34 -1.00 16.50
CA ALA A 118 -0.62 0.02 15.75
C ALA A 118 0.79 0.27 16.32
N LEU A 119 0.91 0.36 17.65
CA LEU A 119 2.20 0.51 18.31
C LEU A 119 3.13 -0.67 18.04
N ALA A 120 2.61 -1.90 18.13
CA ALA A 120 3.38 -3.12 17.86
C ALA A 120 3.88 -3.17 16.40
N VAL A 121 3.01 -2.82 15.43
CA VAL A 121 3.36 -2.78 14.01
C VAL A 121 4.44 -1.74 13.73
N VAL A 122 4.28 -0.51 14.25
CA VAL A 122 5.27 0.58 14.07
C VAL A 122 6.60 0.20 14.72
N THR A 123 6.57 -0.36 15.93
CA THR A 123 7.78 -0.83 16.61
C THR A 123 8.47 -1.94 15.82
N GLY A 124 7.71 -2.91 15.32
CA GLY A 124 8.22 -3.97 14.46
C GLY A 124 8.87 -3.45 13.17
N ALA A 125 8.25 -2.46 12.52
CA ALA A 125 8.78 -1.81 11.34
C ALA A 125 10.11 -1.07 11.63
N LEU A 126 10.16 -0.31 12.72
CA LEU A 126 11.38 0.40 13.16
C LEU A 126 12.53 -0.57 13.50
N LEU A 127 12.24 -1.67 14.18
CA LEU A 127 13.24 -2.70 14.48
C LEU A 127 13.72 -3.40 13.21
N GLY A 128 12.83 -3.66 12.25
CA GLY A 128 13.16 -4.19 10.95
C GLY A 128 14.08 -3.26 10.15
N MET A 129 13.76 -1.97 10.09
CA MET A 129 14.59 -0.94 9.46
C MET A 129 15.98 -0.84 10.13
N ARG A 130 16.03 -0.83 11.47
CA ARG A 130 17.31 -0.81 12.19
C ARG A 130 18.18 -1.98 11.80
N LYS A 131 17.61 -3.18 11.68
CA LYS A 131 18.37 -4.39 11.31
C LYS A 131 18.89 -4.32 9.88
N SER A 132 18.14 -3.71 8.97
CA SER A 132 18.54 -3.51 7.56
C SER A 132 19.60 -2.42 7.38
N LEU A 133 19.50 -1.31 8.14
CA LEU A 133 20.42 -0.18 8.04
C LEU A 133 21.70 -0.34 8.89
N ALA A 134 21.66 -1.15 9.95
CA ALA A 134 22.79 -1.34 10.86
C ALA A 134 23.79 -2.44 10.41
N THR A 135 23.55 -3.09 9.28
CA THR A 135 24.45 -4.15 8.76
C THR A 135 25.73 -3.59 8.13
N ASP A 136 25.83 -2.27 7.94
CA ASP A 136 26.91 -1.59 7.22
C ASP A 136 27.87 -0.80 8.14
N LEU A 137 27.93 -1.13 9.42
CA LEU A 137 28.85 -0.51 10.39
C LEU A 137 29.90 -1.51 10.90
N ARG A 138 30.50 -2.28 9.98
CA ARG A 138 31.73 -3.05 10.25
C ARG A 138 32.76 -2.83 9.19
#